data_ed9c384ee935d36491cdacec3e95d5e7
#
_entry.id   ed9c384ee935d36491cdacec3e95d5e7
#
_cell.length_a   1.000
_cell.length_b   1.000
_cell.length_c   1.000
_cell.angle_alpha   90.00
_cell.angle_beta   90.00
_cell.angle_gamma   90.00
#
_symmetry.space_group_name_H-M   'P 1'
#
loop_
_entity.id
_entity.type
_entity.pdbx_description
1 polymer ?
#
loop_
_entity_poly.entity_id
_entity_poly.type
_entity_poly.pdbx_seq_one_letter_code
_entity_poly.pdbx_strand_id
1 'polypeptide(L)'
;MGKLSDAKTLGGIGSILQIIPVLSIVGYILTLIAVKYISDEVNDSTIFSDMLLAVITGIVGVAVGALVIIFGALSSVFTAGWSAFFGGLTFLAIIWVALIVSSIFVRRAFEKMAARLNVGTFRTAGTLYFVGALLTIVLVGFIILFVAFILQVVAFFSINEAQPTMQAPISSQAGFKYCASCGNQMPVSAVFCPKCGARQS
;
A
#
# COMPACT_ATOMS: atom_id res chain seq x y z
N MET A 1 -23.23 -9.57 5.55
CA MET A 1 -22.31 -8.42 5.59
C MET A 1 -21.21 -8.73 4.59
N GLY A 2 -20.86 -7.81 3.69
CA GLY A 2 -19.88 -8.07 2.64
C GLY A 2 -18.46 -8.02 3.21
N LYS A 3 -17.56 -8.86 2.72
CA LYS A 3 -16.14 -8.91 3.15
C LYS A 3 -15.44 -7.54 3.06
N LEU A 4 -15.88 -6.66 2.15
CA LEU A 4 -15.36 -5.29 2.02
C LEU A 4 -15.79 -4.37 3.18
N SER A 5 -17.01 -4.54 3.71
CA SER A 5 -17.47 -3.81 4.90
C SER A 5 -16.62 -4.18 6.13
N ASP A 6 -16.34 -5.48 6.29
CA ASP A 6 -15.48 -5.96 7.37
C ASP A 6 -14.03 -5.47 7.18
N ALA A 7 -13.52 -5.49 5.95
CA ALA A 7 -12.18 -4.97 5.64
C ALA A 7 -12.04 -3.47 5.92
N LYS A 8 -13.06 -2.67 5.60
CA LYS A 8 -13.12 -1.23 5.89
C LYS A 8 -13.03 -0.96 7.39
N THR A 9 -13.88 -1.62 8.17
CA THR A 9 -13.94 -1.41 9.62
C THR A 9 -12.69 -1.95 10.31
N LEU A 10 -12.26 -3.18 10.00
CA LEU A 10 -11.06 -3.79 10.56
C LEU A 10 -9.79 -3.03 10.19
N GLY A 11 -9.67 -2.62 8.92
CA GLY A 11 -8.51 -1.85 8.45
C GLY A 11 -8.44 -0.45 9.04
N GLY A 12 -9.58 0.25 9.14
CA GLY A 12 -9.67 1.56 9.75
C GLY A 12 -9.38 1.52 11.25
N ILE A 13 -10.05 0.64 12.00
CA ILE A 13 -9.81 0.47 13.44
C ILE A 13 -8.39 -0.03 13.69
N GLY A 14 -7.92 -1.02 12.92
CA GLY A 14 -6.56 -1.55 13.03
C GLY A 14 -5.51 -0.48 12.83
N SER A 15 -5.68 0.38 11.84
CA SER A 15 -4.79 1.51 11.62
C SER A 15 -4.80 2.49 12.80
N ILE A 16 -5.96 2.84 13.35
CA ILE A 16 -6.04 3.73 14.53
C ILE A 16 -5.36 3.11 15.75
N LEU A 17 -5.55 1.81 16.00
CA LEU A 17 -4.91 1.12 17.13
C LEU A 17 -3.37 1.11 17.04
N GLN A 18 -2.80 1.19 15.86
CA GLN A 18 -1.34 1.27 15.67
C GLN A 18 -0.71 2.52 16.32
N ILE A 19 -1.48 3.58 16.57
CA ILE A 19 -0.99 4.79 17.25
C ILE A 19 -0.61 4.49 18.71
N ILE A 20 -1.32 3.56 19.35
CA ILE A 20 -1.13 3.25 20.77
C ILE A 20 -0.07 2.14 20.86
N PRO A 21 1.12 2.38 21.46
CA PRO A 21 2.23 1.43 21.44
C PRO A 21 1.88 0.04 21.95
N VAL A 22 1.05 -0.06 23.00
CA VAL A 22 0.63 -1.35 23.59
C VAL A 22 -0.34 -2.10 22.66
N LEU A 23 -1.18 -1.38 21.91
CA LEU A 23 -2.20 -1.94 21.01
C LEU A 23 -1.70 -2.04 19.55
N SER A 24 -0.50 -1.54 19.26
CA SER A 24 0.04 -1.51 17.91
C SER A 24 0.12 -2.89 17.26
N ILE A 25 0.50 -3.92 18.01
CA ILE A 25 0.56 -5.31 17.52
C ILE A 25 -0.83 -5.78 17.09
N VAL A 26 -1.85 -5.53 17.91
CA VAL A 26 -3.24 -5.87 17.58
C VAL A 26 -3.70 -5.09 16.35
N GLY A 27 -3.36 -3.80 16.26
CA GLY A 27 -3.64 -2.95 15.11
C GLY A 27 -3.03 -3.49 13.82
N TYR A 28 -1.78 -3.95 13.86
CA TYR A 28 -1.13 -4.59 12.71
C TYR A 28 -1.83 -5.87 12.28
N ILE A 29 -2.22 -6.73 13.22
CA ILE A 29 -2.94 -7.98 12.92
C ILE A 29 -4.28 -7.65 12.26
N LEU A 30 -5.04 -6.69 12.79
CA LEU A 30 -6.33 -6.28 12.22
C LEU A 30 -6.16 -5.71 10.80
N THR A 31 -5.13 -4.90 10.58
CA THR A 31 -4.82 -4.37 9.24
C THR A 31 -4.45 -5.50 8.27
N LEU A 32 -3.67 -6.50 8.69
CA LEU A 32 -3.36 -7.66 7.86
C LEU A 32 -4.59 -8.48 7.51
N ILE A 33 -5.51 -8.69 8.46
CA ILE A 33 -6.78 -9.38 8.21
C ILE A 33 -7.63 -8.58 7.22
N ALA A 34 -7.70 -7.25 7.37
CA ALA A 34 -8.40 -6.39 6.44
C ALA A 34 -7.83 -6.47 5.01
N VAL A 35 -6.50 -6.44 4.87
CA VAL A 35 -5.82 -6.60 3.58
C VAL A 35 -6.09 -7.98 2.98
N LYS A 36 -6.14 -9.02 3.82
CA LYS A 36 -6.51 -10.37 3.36
C LYS A 36 -7.94 -10.40 2.82
N TYR A 37 -8.91 -9.81 3.51
CA TYR A 37 -10.29 -9.74 3.01
C TYR A 37 -10.39 -8.98 1.69
N ILE A 38 -9.65 -7.88 1.54
CA ILE A 38 -9.56 -7.15 0.26
C ILE A 38 -8.96 -8.05 -0.82
N SER A 39 -7.83 -8.71 -0.54
CA SER A 39 -7.13 -9.61 -1.46
C SER A 39 -8.05 -10.76 -1.95
N ASP A 40 -8.82 -11.35 -1.05
CA ASP A 40 -9.76 -12.43 -1.36
C ASP A 40 -10.94 -11.91 -2.20
N GLU A 41 -11.45 -10.71 -1.90
CA GLU A 41 -12.60 -10.13 -2.61
C GLU A 41 -12.25 -9.68 -4.03
N VAL A 42 -11.05 -9.08 -4.20
CA VAL A 42 -10.57 -8.67 -5.54
C VAL A 42 -9.89 -9.80 -6.32
N ASN A 43 -9.83 -10.99 -5.73
CA ASN A 43 -9.21 -12.20 -6.29
C ASN A 43 -7.76 -11.98 -6.73
N ASP A 44 -6.98 -11.25 -5.91
CA ASP A 44 -5.58 -10.95 -6.17
C ASP A 44 -4.73 -11.23 -4.92
N SER A 45 -4.23 -12.46 -4.82
CA SER A 45 -3.43 -12.93 -3.68
C SER A 45 -2.09 -12.20 -3.53
N THR A 46 -1.61 -11.52 -4.59
CA THR A 46 -0.34 -10.80 -4.54
C THR A 46 -0.40 -9.57 -3.62
N ILE A 47 -1.59 -9.00 -3.38
CA ILE A 47 -1.78 -7.88 -2.45
C ILE A 47 -1.42 -8.30 -1.02
N PHE A 48 -1.98 -9.43 -0.58
CA PHE A 48 -1.70 -9.96 0.75
C PHE A 48 -0.25 -10.42 0.89
N SER A 49 0.31 -11.07 -0.14
CA SER A 49 1.72 -11.51 -0.17
C SER A 49 2.69 -10.35 -0.02
N ASP A 50 2.48 -9.24 -0.75
CA ASP A 50 3.33 -8.05 -0.63
C ASP A 50 3.23 -7.42 0.77
N MET A 51 2.02 -7.35 1.34
CA MET A 51 1.84 -6.82 2.69
C MET A 51 2.49 -7.71 3.75
N LEU A 52 2.40 -9.03 3.59
CA LEU A 52 3.04 -9.99 4.48
C LEU A 52 4.57 -9.88 4.41
N LEU A 53 5.14 -9.73 3.21
CA LEU A 53 6.57 -9.51 3.01
C LEU A 53 7.04 -8.20 3.67
N ALA A 54 6.24 -7.14 3.61
CA ALA A 54 6.54 -5.89 4.30
C ALA A 54 6.68 -6.10 5.82
N VAL A 55 5.73 -6.82 6.41
CA VAL A 55 5.72 -7.11 7.86
C VAL A 55 6.90 -8.01 8.25
N ILE A 56 7.13 -9.09 7.50
CA ILE A 56 8.25 -10.01 7.75
C ILE A 56 9.59 -9.25 7.68
N THR A 57 9.77 -8.41 6.64
CA THR A 57 10.99 -7.62 6.50
C THR A 57 11.19 -6.66 7.68
N GLY A 58 10.12 -6.03 8.16
CA GLY A 58 10.15 -5.17 9.33
C GLY A 58 10.58 -5.94 10.60
N ILE A 59 9.94 -7.09 10.85
CA ILE A 59 10.25 -7.94 12.02
C ILE A 59 11.71 -8.43 11.97
N VAL A 60 12.15 -8.93 10.82
CA VAL A 60 13.54 -9.39 10.63
C VAL A 60 14.53 -8.26 10.85
N GLY A 61 14.25 -7.06 10.32
CA GLY A 61 15.08 -5.89 10.52
C GLY A 61 15.25 -5.52 12.00
N VAL A 62 14.14 -5.52 12.75
CA VAL A 62 14.17 -5.26 14.21
C VAL A 62 14.93 -6.36 14.96
N ALA A 63 14.69 -7.63 14.63
CA ALA A 63 15.36 -8.76 15.28
C ALA A 63 16.88 -8.74 15.07
N VAL A 64 17.32 -8.56 13.82
CA VAL A 64 18.74 -8.46 13.47
C VAL A 64 19.37 -7.22 14.13
N GLY A 65 18.69 -6.09 14.10
CA GLY A 65 19.14 -4.88 14.76
C GLY A 65 19.31 -5.06 16.28
N ALA A 66 18.34 -5.71 16.95
CA ALA A 66 18.42 -5.99 18.37
C ALA A 66 19.63 -6.87 18.72
N LEU A 67 19.93 -7.89 17.90
CA LEU A 67 21.14 -8.71 18.08
C LEU A 67 22.40 -7.87 18.00
N VAL A 68 22.51 -6.95 17.03
CA VAL A 68 23.67 -6.05 16.89
C VAL A 68 23.86 -5.17 18.14
N ILE A 69 22.77 -4.64 18.70
CA ILE A 69 22.85 -3.86 19.96
C ILE A 69 23.32 -4.74 21.10
N ILE A 70 22.78 -5.94 21.28
CA ILE A 70 23.15 -6.84 22.37
C ILE A 70 24.64 -7.19 22.27
N PHE A 71 25.13 -7.57 21.10
CA PHE A 71 26.56 -7.86 20.88
C PHE A 71 27.45 -6.63 21.06
N GLY A 72 27.02 -5.46 20.59
CA GLY A 72 27.73 -4.19 20.77
C GLY A 72 27.82 -3.79 22.26
N ALA A 73 26.74 -3.94 23.01
CA ALA A 73 26.74 -3.68 24.45
C ALA A 73 27.64 -4.66 25.21
N LEU A 74 27.60 -5.94 24.86
CA LEU A 74 28.45 -6.95 25.52
C LEU A 74 29.94 -6.72 25.25
N SER A 75 30.31 -6.37 24.02
CA SER A 75 31.71 -6.09 23.65
C SER A 75 32.22 -4.73 24.19
N SER A 76 31.32 -3.80 24.52
CA SER A 76 31.70 -2.46 25.06
C SER A 76 32.44 -2.55 26.40
N VAL A 77 32.21 -3.63 27.16
CA VAL A 77 32.94 -3.90 28.41
C VAL A 77 34.47 -4.05 28.18
N PHE A 78 34.85 -4.55 26.98
CA PHE A 78 36.26 -4.81 26.63
C PHE A 78 36.90 -3.72 25.78
N THR A 79 36.12 -2.82 25.17
CA THR A 79 36.60 -1.85 24.13
C THR A 79 36.39 -0.39 24.50
N ALA A 80 36.33 -0.05 25.80
CA ALA A 80 36.18 1.34 26.29
C ALA A 80 35.02 2.12 25.61
N GLY A 81 33.92 1.44 25.28
CA GLY A 81 32.70 2.07 24.74
C GLY A 81 32.66 2.26 23.21
N TRP A 82 33.74 2.16 22.50
CA TRP A 82 33.79 2.35 21.05
C TRP A 82 32.87 1.35 20.29
N SER A 83 32.83 0.10 20.74
CA SER A 83 31.96 -0.91 20.15
C SER A 83 30.46 -0.60 20.31
N ALA A 84 30.07 0.03 21.42
CA ALA A 84 28.69 0.46 21.63
C ALA A 84 28.31 1.58 20.63
N PHE A 85 29.22 2.52 20.38
CA PHE A 85 28.99 3.59 19.40
C PHE A 85 28.82 3.04 17.97
N PHE A 86 29.78 2.20 17.52
CA PHE A 86 29.68 1.58 16.19
C PHE A 86 28.51 0.61 16.09
N GLY A 87 28.18 -0.13 17.16
CA GLY A 87 27.02 -1.00 17.25
C GLY A 87 25.71 -0.20 17.09
N GLY A 88 25.60 0.96 17.73
CA GLY A 88 24.46 1.85 17.59
C GLY A 88 24.29 2.39 16.17
N LEU A 89 25.36 2.82 15.51
CA LEU A 89 25.32 3.27 14.12
C LEU A 89 24.91 2.14 13.17
N THR A 90 25.45 0.94 13.36
CA THR A 90 25.13 -0.24 12.55
C THR A 90 23.65 -0.62 12.74
N PHE A 91 23.14 -0.58 13.97
CA PHE A 91 21.73 -0.80 14.27
C PHE A 91 20.81 0.17 13.53
N LEU A 92 21.13 1.48 13.60
CA LEU A 92 20.35 2.50 12.88
C LEU A 92 20.37 2.26 11.37
N ALA A 93 21.50 1.90 10.79
CA ALA A 93 21.63 1.59 9.39
C ALA A 93 20.78 0.36 8.98
N ILE A 94 20.82 -0.71 9.78
CA ILE A 94 20.03 -1.92 9.53
C ILE A 94 18.53 -1.62 9.59
N ILE A 95 18.05 -0.92 10.60
CA ILE A 95 16.64 -0.53 10.71
C ILE A 95 16.25 0.36 9.54
N TRP A 96 17.07 1.34 9.17
CA TRP A 96 16.79 2.22 8.06
C TRP A 96 16.64 1.46 6.74
N VAL A 97 17.55 0.54 6.43
CA VAL A 97 17.45 -0.32 5.25
C VAL A 97 16.19 -1.19 5.30
N ALA A 98 15.90 -1.80 6.46
CA ALA A 98 14.69 -2.61 6.63
C ALA A 98 13.41 -1.79 6.43
N LEU A 99 13.36 -0.54 6.91
CA LEU A 99 12.24 0.38 6.68
C LEU A 99 12.06 0.69 5.20
N ILE A 100 13.15 0.95 4.45
CA ILE A 100 13.08 1.20 3.01
C ILE A 100 12.54 -0.03 2.28
N VAL A 101 13.08 -1.21 2.54
CA VAL A 101 12.64 -2.46 1.89
C VAL A 101 11.19 -2.75 2.23
N SER A 102 10.80 -2.65 3.50
CA SER A 102 9.41 -2.82 3.94
C SER A 102 8.47 -1.84 3.24
N SER A 103 8.86 -0.56 3.12
CA SER A 103 8.05 0.48 2.48
C SER A 103 7.83 0.25 0.98
N ILE A 104 8.77 -0.41 0.28
CA ILE A 104 8.60 -0.81 -1.11
C ILE A 104 7.46 -1.83 -1.25
N PHE A 105 7.40 -2.82 -0.36
CA PHE A 105 6.34 -3.83 -0.38
C PHE A 105 4.98 -3.22 0.01
N VAL A 106 4.94 -2.35 1.04
CA VAL A 106 3.73 -1.59 1.40
C VAL A 106 3.22 -0.78 0.21
N ARG A 107 4.11 -0.05 -0.47
CA ARG A 107 3.76 0.73 -1.66
C ARG A 107 3.16 -0.15 -2.75
N ARG A 108 3.77 -1.30 -3.06
CA ARG A 108 3.25 -2.25 -4.07
C ARG A 108 1.86 -2.76 -3.70
N ALA A 109 1.64 -3.16 -2.44
CA ALA A 109 0.35 -3.61 -1.97
C ALA A 109 -0.71 -2.51 -2.09
N PHE A 110 -0.38 -1.28 -1.69
CA PHE A 110 -1.28 -0.13 -1.74
C PHE A 110 -1.57 0.33 -3.17
N GLU A 111 -0.60 0.28 -4.09
CA GLU A 111 -0.83 0.56 -5.51
C GLU A 111 -1.83 -0.43 -6.13
N LYS A 112 -1.71 -1.72 -5.80
CA LYS A 112 -2.66 -2.74 -6.25
C LYS A 112 -4.05 -2.54 -5.64
N MET A 113 -4.13 -2.26 -4.33
CA MET A 113 -5.42 -1.93 -3.68
C MET A 113 -6.06 -0.69 -4.29
N ALA A 114 -5.27 0.38 -4.55
CA ALA A 114 -5.77 1.59 -5.20
C ALA A 114 -6.38 1.32 -6.57
N ALA A 115 -5.71 0.47 -7.38
CA ALA A 115 -6.18 0.11 -8.71
C ALA A 115 -7.44 -0.77 -8.69
N ARG A 116 -7.53 -1.71 -7.73
CA ARG A 116 -8.66 -2.64 -7.64
C ARG A 116 -9.90 -2.05 -7.00
N LEU A 117 -9.72 -1.21 -5.97
CA LEU A 117 -10.81 -0.58 -5.23
C LEU A 117 -11.19 0.80 -5.78
N ASN A 118 -10.44 1.31 -6.76
CA ASN A 118 -10.58 2.67 -7.30
C ASN A 118 -10.48 3.77 -6.21
N VAL A 119 -9.64 3.54 -5.20
CA VAL A 119 -9.39 4.46 -4.09
C VAL A 119 -7.97 5.01 -4.20
N GLY A 120 -7.82 6.17 -4.83
CA GLY A 120 -6.51 6.79 -5.09
C GLY A 120 -5.71 7.12 -3.83
N THR A 121 -6.38 7.29 -2.68
CA THR A 121 -5.74 7.59 -1.38
C THR A 121 -4.76 6.51 -0.96
N PHE A 122 -4.99 5.23 -1.28
CA PHE A 122 -4.02 4.15 -1.03
C PHE A 122 -2.71 4.38 -1.78
N ARG A 123 -2.76 4.79 -3.05
CA ARG A 123 -1.55 5.07 -3.84
C ARG A 123 -0.73 6.20 -3.22
N THR A 124 -1.40 7.28 -2.80
CA THR A 124 -0.74 8.43 -2.16
C THR A 124 -0.12 8.02 -0.82
N ALA A 125 -0.84 7.27 0.02
CA ALA A 125 -0.33 6.76 1.28
C ALA A 125 0.91 5.88 1.07
N GLY A 126 0.87 4.92 0.14
CA GLY A 126 2.00 4.04 -0.18
C GLY A 126 3.24 4.79 -0.66
N THR A 127 3.06 5.82 -1.50
CA THR A 127 4.16 6.67 -1.96
C THR A 127 4.76 7.48 -0.80
N LEU A 128 3.93 8.02 0.09
CA LEU A 128 4.40 8.76 1.27
C LEU A 128 5.11 7.85 2.28
N TYR A 129 4.68 6.60 2.45
CA TYR A 129 5.44 5.62 3.26
C TYR A 129 6.85 5.42 2.72
N PHE A 130 6.99 5.27 1.40
CA PHE A 130 8.29 5.10 0.77
C PHE A 130 9.18 6.35 0.89
N VAL A 131 8.65 7.53 0.58
CA VAL A 131 9.38 8.82 0.70
C VAL A 131 9.74 9.10 2.16
N GLY A 132 8.80 8.86 3.08
CA GLY A 132 9.02 9.00 4.51
C GLY A 132 10.14 8.09 5.02
N ALA A 133 10.17 6.81 4.59
CA ALA A 133 11.23 5.89 4.96
C ALA A 133 12.61 6.34 4.47
N LEU A 134 12.71 6.88 3.24
CA LEU A 134 13.95 7.44 2.73
C LEU A 134 14.42 8.65 3.54
N LEU A 135 13.51 9.53 3.91
CA LEU A 135 13.80 10.80 4.60
C LEU A 135 13.87 10.66 6.13
N THR A 136 13.67 9.46 6.68
CA THR A 136 13.74 9.22 8.14
C THR A 136 15.11 9.58 8.70
N ILE A 137 16.18 9.43 7.90
CA ILE A 137 17.54 9.80 8.30
C ILE A 137 17.69 11.31 8.62
N VAL A 138 16.85 12.16 8.02
CA VAL A 138 16.86 13.64 8.19
C VAL A 138 15.80 14.09 9.20
N LEU A 139 15.17 13.17 9.96
CA LEU A 139 14.05 13.40 10.90
C LEU A 139 12.75 13.91 10.25
N VAL A 140 12.81 14.61 9.12
CA VAL A 140 11.63 15.06 8.36
C VAL A 140 10.77 13.87 7.91
N GLY A 141 11.40 12.71 7.69
CA GLY A 141 10.71 11.47 7.33
C GLY A 141 9.65 11.05 8.33
N PHE A 142 9.82 11.32 9.63
CA PHE A 142 8.80 10.99 10.64
C PHE A 142 7.51 11.77 10.44
N ILE A 143 7.58 13.04 10.06
CA ILE A 143 6.40 13.86 9.75
C ILE A 143 5.68 13.29 8.53
N ILE A 144 6.44 12.91 7.49
CA ILE A 144 5.89 12.32 6.27
C ILE A 144 5.24 10.96 6.56
N LEU A 145 5.87 10.11 7.36
CA LEU A 145 5.32 8.84 7.80
C LEU A 145 4.03 9.01 8.59
N PHE A 146 3.96 10.04 9.44
CA PHE A 146 2.75 10.36 10.19
C PHE A 146 1.60 10.79 9.25
N VAL A 147 1.89 11.61 8.24
CA VAL A 147 0.90 11.97 7.21
C VAL A 147 0.47 10.75 6.40
N ALA A 148 1.42 9.88 6.00
CA ALA A 148 1.13 8.64 5.29
C ALA A 148 0.19 7.74 6.10
N PHE A 149 0.43 7.67 7.40
CA PHE A 149 -0.40 6.93 8.34
C PHE A 149 -1.84 7.47 8.41
N ILE A 150 -2.02 8.79 8.51
CA ILE A 150 -3.36 9.42 8.47
C ILE A 150 -4.05 9.08 7.15
N LEU A 151 -3.34 9.17 6.02
CA LEU A 151 -3.90 8.81 4.72
C LEU A 151 -4.26 7.33 4.62
N GLN A 152 -3.53 6.45 5.28
CA GLN A 152 -3.90 5.03 5.37
C GLN A 152 -5.25 4.85 6.07
N VAL A 153 -5.46 5.51 7.22
CA VAL A 153 -6.76 5.49 7.93
C VAL A 153 -7.87 5.98 7.01
N VAL A 154 -7.67 7.13 6.38
CA VAL A 154 -8.65 7.71 5.44
C VAL A 154 -8.91 6.77 4.26
N ALA A 155 -7.87 6.11 3.73
CA ALA A 155 -8.01 5.19 2.61
C ALA A 155 -8.90 4.00 2.94
N PHE A 156 -8.74 3.37 4.14
CA PHE A 156 -9.61 2.28 4.56
C PHE A 156 -11.06 2.73 4.71
N PHE A 157 -11.32 3.89 5.31
CA PHE A 157 -12.68 4.41 5.43
C PHE A 157 -13.29 4.88 4.09
N SER A 158 -12.47 5.13 3.08
CA SER A 158 -12.91 5.51 1.73
C SER A 158 -13.27 4.31 0.85
N ILE A 159 -13.12 3.07 1.33
CA ILE A 159 -13.52 1.88 0.57
C ILE A 159 -15.03 1.93 0.36
N ASN A 160 -15.44 1.86 -0.91
CA ASN A 160 -16.85 1.83 -1.28
C ASN A 160 -17.34 0.37 -1.25
N GLU A 161 -18.38 0.09 -0.48
CA GLU A 161 -18.96 -1.25 -0.30
C GLU A 161 -19.76 -1.73 -1.52
N ALA A 162 -20.11 -0.80 -2.41
CA ALA A 162 -20.74 -1.09 -3.68
C ALA A 162 -19.70 -1.64 -4.66
N GLN A 163 -19.61 -2.96 -4.73
CA GLN A 163 -18.87 -3.78 -5.68
C GLN A 163 -17.50 -3.28 -6.16
N PRO A 164 -16.45 -4.14 -6.11
CA PRO A 164 -15.29 -3.95 -6.94
C PRO A 164 -15.76 -3.98 -8.38
N THR A 165 -15.94 -2.83 -8.99
CA THR A 165 -16.03 -2.76 -10.43
C THR A 165 -14.70 -3.35 -10.92
N MET A 166 -14.73 -4.59 -11.45
CA MET A 166 -13.74 -4.99 -12.43
C MET A 166 -13.86 -3.95 -13.54
N GLN A 167 -13.10 -2.86 -13.39
CA GLN A 167 -12.77 -2.07 -14.54
C GLN A 167 -11.91 -3.00 -15.39
N ALA A 168 -12.56 -3.65 -16.35
CA ALA A 168 -11.86 -4.07 -17.54
C ALA A 168 -10.89 -2.93 -17.90
N PRO A 169 -9.65 -3.23 -18.31
CA PRO A 169 -8.72 -2.18 -18.69
C PRO A 169 -9.51 -1.23 -19.55
N ILE A 170 -9.52 0.06 -19.18
CA ILE A 170 -10.08 1.11 -20.02
C ILE A 170 -9.22 1.02 -21.27
N SER A 171 -9.69 0.24 -22.23
CA SER A 171 -9.22 0.31 -23.57
C SER A 171 -9.53 1.74 -23.97
N SER A 172 -8.46 2.54 -23.94
CA SER A 172 -8.31 3.84 -24.59
C SER A 172 -9.49 4.17 -25.49
N GLN A 173 -10.16 5.27 -25.11
CA GLN A 173 -10.97 6.09 -26.00
C GLN A 173 -11.95 5.26 -26.84
N ALA A 174 -13.14 5.07 -26.32
CA ALA A 174 -14.29 4.86 -27.20
C ALA A 174 -14.45 6.14 -28.04
N GLY A 175 -13.61 6.25 -29.08
CA GLY A 175 -13.78 7.26 -30.11
C GLY A 175 -15.13 7.01 -30.74
N PHE A 176 -15.98 8.01 -30.74
CA PHE A 176 -17.20 8.01 -31.52
C PHE A 176 -16.89 8.54 -32.88
N LYS A 177 -17.44 7.93 -33.94
CA LYS A 177 -17.46 8.44 -35.29
C LYS A 177 -18.91 8.77 -35.71
N TYR A 178 -19.07 9.65 -36.64
CA TYR A 178 -20.37 10.00 -37.17
C TYR A 178 -20.60 9.27 -38.49
N CYS A 179 -21.83 8.75 -38.67
CA CYS A 179 -22.20 8.12 -39.93
C CYS A 179 -22.19 9.13 -41.06
N ALA A 180 -21.42 8.83 -42.16
CA ALA A 180 -21.31 9.71 -43.32
C ALA A 180 -22.66 9.92 -44.04
N SER A 181 -23.63 8.98 -43.91
CA SER A 181 -24.92 9.05 -44.60
C SER A 181 -26.03 9.72 -43.81
N CYS A 182 -26.05 9.58 -42.44
CA CYS A 182 -27.15 10.10 -41.62
C CYS A 182 -26.73 10.93 -40.42
N GLY A 183 -25.41 11.13 -40.19
CA GLY A 183 -24.88 11.92 -39.08
C GLY A 183 -25.04 11.31 -37.71
N ASN A 184 -25.53 10.07 -37.56
CA ASN A 184 -25.73 9.44 -36.27
C ASN A 184 -24.37 9.06 -35.61
N GLN A 185 -24.22 9.34 -34.34
CA GLN A 185 -23.05 9.00 -33.57
C GLN A 185 -22.99 7.50 -33.30
N MET A 186 -21.83 6.86 -33.53
CA MET A 186 -21.63 5.42 -33.36
C MET A 186 -20.22 5.13 -32.86
N PRO A 187 -19.98 3.96 -32.23
CA PRO A 187 -18.61 3.53 -31.83
C PRO A 187 -17.71 3.42 -33.08
N VAL A 188 -16.42 3.81 -32.94
CA VAL A 188 -15.43 3.70 -34.05
C VAL A 188 -15.34 2.27 -34.60
N SER A 189 -15.56 1.26 -33.78
CA SER A 189 -15.52 -0.16 -34.17
C SER A 189 -16.75 -0.62 -34.97
N ALA A 190 -17.82 0.17 -35.06
CA ALA A 190 -19.02 -0.23 -35.78
C ALA A 190 -18.80 -0.17 -37.30
N VAL A 191 -19.00 -1.28 -37.99
CA VAL A 191 -18.89 -1.42 -39.46
C VAL A 191 -20.17 -0.98 -40.16
N PHE A 192 -21.31 -1.05 -39.47
CA PHE A 192 -22.60 -0.63 -39.98
C PHE A 192 -23.28 0.36 -39.04
N CYS A 193 -23.94 1.37 -39.62
CA CYS A 193 -24.70 2.33 -38.83
C CYS A 193 -25.97 1.69 -38.25
N PRO A 194 -26.21 1.73 -36.92
CA PRO A 194 -27.40 1.14 -36.32
C PRO A 194 -28.70 1.87 -36.70
N LYS A 195 -28.61 3.10 -37.21
CA LYS A 195 -29.79 3.90 -37.56
C LYS A 195 -30.18 3.80 -39.03
N CYS A 196 -29.24 3.76 -39.98
CA CYS A 196 -29.53 3.73 -41.39
C CYS A 196 -28.99 2.52 -42.16
N GLY A 197 -28.24 1.61 -41.47
CA GLY A 197 -27.67 0.41 -42.07
C GLY A 197 -26.48 0.64 -43.02
N ALA A 198 -26.07 1.90 -43.27
CA ALA A 198 -24.98 2.20 -44.20
C ALA A 198 -23.64 1.66 -43.66
N ARG A 199 -22.87 1.00 -44.54
CA ARG A 199 -21.54 0.49 -44.23
C ARG A 199 -20.58 1.67 -44.11
N GLN A 200 -19.76 1.64 -43.07
CA GLN A 200 -18.72 2.64 -42.81
C GLN A 200 -17.35 1.97 -43.00
N SER A 201 -16.55 2.55 -43.81
CA SER A 201 -15.15 2.15 -44.02
C SER A 201 -14.22 2.79 -43.00
#